data_e0b3275be6d7580e23567e8ffed30bcf
#
_entry.id   e0b3275be6d7580e23567e8ffed30bcf
#
_cell.length_a   1.000
_cell.length_b   1.000
_cell.length_c   1.000
_cell.angle_alpha   90.00
_cell.angle_beta   90.00
_cell.angle_gamma   90.00
#
_symmetry.space_group_name_H-M   'P 1'
#
loop_
_entity.id
_entity.type
_entity.pdbx_description
1 polymer ?
#
loop_
_entity_poly.entity_id
_entity_poly.type
_entity_poly.pdbx_seq_one_letter_code
_entity_poly.pdbx_strand_id
1 'polypeptide(L)'
;MKRSIVCLLLALCLCLSLAACAKTEAPAAEEAEQTQSTETAAAPAEEAAEEEETPAAEETPALSGKVTVYMPSPAGLADKLAEAFTAKTGVEVEQFQGTTGEILARLEAEQANPVADVVILASWSDGLSMKADGQLESYTPANADKVNAGWIDADNTLFGYSASAVGVIYNTTVIPELNADWSELADAKYKDMIAIPDPEKSGACKDFLAGLVTGTADGEAIMQSWADNGLTVPGANKAALEAVTTGEKGIL
;
A
#
# COMPACT_ATOMS: atom_id res chain seq x y z
N MET A 1 35.66 21.07 36.62
CA MET A 1 36.76 20.28 36.05
C MET A 1 36.31 18.84 35.73
N LYS A 2 35.23 18.62 34.99
CA LYS A 2 34.74 17.29 34.57
C LYS A 2 34.21 17.27 33.13
N ARG A 3 34.51 18.26 32.30
CA ARG A 3 34.02 18.37 30.90
C ARG A 3 35.11 18.23 29.83
N SER A 4 36.40 18.04 30.22
CA SER A 4 37.52 17.99 29.26
C SER A 4 38.08 16.61 28.96
N ILE A 5 37.55 15.53 29.57
CA ILE A 5 38.08 14.17 29.39
C ILE A 5 37.29 13.35 28.36
N VAL A 6 36.07 13.78 27.99
CA VAL A 6 35.22 13.04 27.03
C VAL A 6 35.58 13.35 25.56
N CYS A 7 36.26 14.47 25.28
CA CYS A 7 36.63 14.83 23.91
C CYS A 7 37.93 14.20 23.39
N LEU A 8 38.71 13.50 24.23
CA LEU A 8 40.02 12.96 23.82
C LEU A 8 39.97 11.47 23.42
N LEU A 9 38.85 10.79 23.57
CA LEU A 9 38.70 9.37 23.22
C LEU A 9 37.96 9.13 21.89
N LEU A 10 37.50 10.16 21.19
CA LEU A 10 36.83 10.05 19.89
C LEU A 10 37.73 10.32 18.68
N ALA A 11 39.00 10.63 18.89
CA ALA A 11 39.95 10.99 17.83
C ALA A 11 40.93 9.88 17.42
N LEU A 12 40.82 8.66 17.96
CA LEU A 12 41.82 7.60 17.73
C LEU A 12 41.30 6.34 17.02
N CYS A 13 40.09 6.37 16.42
CA CYS A 13 39.53 5.22 15.68
C CYS A 13 39.36 5.44 14.18
N LEU A 14 40.03 6.43 13.59
CA LEU A 14 39.82 6.74 12.14
C LEU A 14 41.11 6.60 11.30
N CYS A 15 41.98 5.70 11.61
CA CYS A 15 43.13 5.37 10.75
C CYS A 15 43.49 3.90 10.91
N LEU A 16 42.85 3.00 10.11
CA LEU A 16 43.45 1.75 9.60
C LEU A 16 42.41 0.96 8.87
N SER A 17 42.39 1.05 7.54
CA SER A 17 42.14 -0.07 6.64
C SER A 17 42.05 0.42 5.19
N LEU A 18 43.24 0.66 4.62
CA LEU A 18 43.47 0.62 3.18
C LEU A 18 44.46 -0.53 2.97
N ALA A 19 44.04 -1.49 2.20
CA ALA A 19 44.82 -2.38 1.34
C ALA A 19 44.37 -3.85 1.40
N ALA A 20 43.71 -4.29 0.36
CA ALA A 20 44.10 -5.49 -0.37
C ALA A 20 43.18 -5.71 -1.59
N CYS A 21 43.71 -5.31 -2.76
CA CYS A 21 43.33 -5.88 -4.06
C CYS A 21 43.96 -7.25 -4.17
N ALA A 22 43.23 -8.27 -4.63
CA ALA A 22 43.77 -9.38 -5.39
C ALA A 22 42.71 -9.94 -6.34
N LYS A 23 43.04 -9.90 -7.64
CA LYS A 23 42.45 -10.62 -8.76
C LYS A 23 42.55 -12.12 -8.58
N THR A 24 41.57 -12.86 -9.10
CA THR A 24 41.81 -14.16 -9.77
C THR A 24 40.64 -14.43 -10.69
N GLU A 25 40.94 -14.61 -11.90
CA GLU A 25 40.63 -15.16 -13.14
C GLU A 25 39.68 -16.38 -13.16
N ALA A 26 38.93 -16.42 -14.29
CA ALA A 26 38.09 -17.53 -14.76
C ALA A 26 38.93 -18.66 -15.40
N PRO A 27 38.33 -19.82 -15.66
CA PRO A 27 38.33 -20.34 -17.04
C PRO A 27 36.93 -20.84 -17.46
N ALA A 28 36.41 -20.51 -18.62
CA ALA A 28 36.58 -21.06 -20.00
C ALA A 28 36.01 -22.48 -20.18
N ALA A 29 34.92 -22.55 -20.93
CA ALA A 29 34.59 -23.22 -22.19
C ALA A 29 34.59 -24.76 -22.28
N GLU A 30 33.49 -25.25 -22.85
CA GLU A 30 33.41 -26.34 -23.89
C GLU A 30 31.99 -26.29 -24.47
N GLU A 31 31.83 -26.04 -25.60
CA GLU A 31 31.76 -26.42 -27.03
C GLU A 31 31.01 -27.73 -27.29
N ALA A 32 30.27 -27.64 -28.42
CA ALA A 32 29.79 -28.63 -29.41
C ALA A 32 28.34 -29.12 -29.16
N GLU A 33 27.43 -29.24 -30.15
CA GLU A 33 27.63 -29.57 -31.58
C GLU A 33 26.37 -29.20 -32.37
N GLN A 34 26.60 -28.86 -33.63
CA GLN A 34 25.63 -28.61 -34.71
C GLN A 34 24.95 -29.90 -35.16
N THR A 35 23.70 -29.82 -35.61
CA THR A 35 23.25 -30.65 -36.74
C THR A 35 22.34 -29.84 -37.67
N GLN A 36 22.83 -29.67 -38.88
CA GLN A 36 22.13 -29.24 -40.10
C GLN A 36 21.35 -30.42 -40.71
N SER A 37 20.18 -30.12 -41.26
CA SER A 37 19.69 -30.82 -42.47
C SER A 37 18.59 -29.99 -43.15
N THR A 38 18.93 -29.38 -44.27
CA THR A 38 18.53 -29.49 -45.68
C THR A 38 17.02 -29.31 -45.98
N GLU A 39 16.69 -28.17 -46.55
CA GLU A 39 16.33 -27.82 -47.94
C GLU A 39 15.30 -28.73 -48.65
N THR A 40 14.12 -28.12 -48.94
CA THR A 40 13.47 -28.33 -50.26
C THR A 40 12.61 -27.12 -50.60
N ALA A 41 12.87 -26.56 -51.76
CA ALA A 41 12.17 -25.42 -52.37
C ALA A 41 10.85 -25.83 -53.03
N ALA A 42 9.85 -24.97 -52.96
CA ALA A 42 8.87 -24.77 -54.02
C ALA A 42 8.18 -23.40 -53.82
N ALA A 43 8.28 -22.52 -54.77
CA ALA A 43 7.50 -21.31 -54.99
C ALA A 43 6.46 -21.57 -56.09
N PRO A 44 5.58 -20.59 -56.45
CA PRO A 44 4.84 -19.60 -55.69
C PRO A 44 3.32 -19.71 -55.94
N ALA A 45 2.50 -19.19 -55.06
CA ALA A 45 1.12 -18.81 -55.37
C ALA A 45 0.90 -17.40 -54.86
N GLU A 46 0.65 -16.52 -55.81
CA GLU A 46 0.13 -15.17 -55.66
C GLU A 46 -1.29 -15.23 -55.04
N GLU A 47 -1.47 -14.69 -53.83
CA GLU A 47 -2.78 -14.45 -53.30
C GLU A 47 -2.82 -13.05 -52.69
N ALA A 48 -3.82 -12.28 -53.13
CA ALA A 48 -4.02 -10.87 -52.95
C ALA A 48 -4.00 -10.48 -51.47
N ALA A 49 -3.21 -9.46 -51.14
CA ALA A 49 -3.29 -8.74 -49.88
C ALA A 49 -4.58 -7.93 -49.88
N GLU A 50 -5.59 -8.38 -49.11
CA GLU A 50 -6.59 -7.49 -48.58
C GLU A 50 -5.92 -6.60 -47.52
N GLU A 51 -5.79 -5.34 -47.82
CA GLU A 51 -5.46 -4.30 -46.83
C GLU A 51 -6.57 -4.27 -45.80
N GLU A 52 -6.38 -4.94 -44.66
CA GLU A 52 -7.16 -4.67 -43.46
C GLU A 52 -6.88 -3.21 -43.04
N GLU A 53 -7.82 -2.34 -43.34
CA GLU A 53 -7.86 -0.99 -42.77
C GLU A 53 -7.87 -1.12 -41.24
N THR A 54 -6.70 -0.91 -40.64
CA THR A 54 -6.58 -0.70 -39.19
C THR A 54 -7.47 0.50 -38.84
N PRO A 55 -8.48 0.37 -37.95
CA PRO A 55 -9.27 1.52 -37.53
C PRO A 55 -8.32 2.59 -37.01
N ALA A 56 -8.38 3.77 -37.58
CA ALA A 56 -7.67 4.93 -37.08
C ALA A 56 -8.01 5.08 -35.61
N ALA A 57 -7.00 4.96 -34.75
CA ALA A 57 -7.14 5.29 -33.34
C ALA A 57 -7.65 6.73 -33.27
N GLU A 58 -8.87 6.93 -32.79
CA GLU A 58 -9.37 8.26 -32.46
C GLU A 58 -8.32 8.91 -31.55
N GLU A 59 -7.67 9.94 -32.06
CA GLU A 59 -6.76 10.76 -31.28
C GLU A 59 -7.58 11.41 -30.18
N THR A 60 -7.59 10.80 -29.01
CA THR A 60 -8.14 11.44 -27.81
C THR A 60 -7.33 12.71 -27.61
N PRO A 61 -7.98 13.90 -27.50
CA PRO A 61 -7.25 15.15 -27.34
C PRO A 61 -6.29 15.00 -26.14
N ALA A 62 -5.03 15.38 -26.36
CA ALA A 62 -4.01 15.28 -25.33
C ALA A 62 -4.45 16.12 -24.14
N LEU A 63 -4.73 15.47 -23.03
CA LEU A 63 -5.04 16.14 -21.78
C LEU A 63 -3.78 16.87 -21.29
N SER A 64 -3.95 17.95 -20.58
CA SER A 64 -2.84 18.71 -19.99
C SER A 64 -3.28 19.32 -18.66
N GLY A 65 -2.31 19.76 -17.88
CA GLY A 65 -2.57 20.33 -16.57
C GLY A 65 -2.10 19.43 -15.45
N LYS A 66 -2.73 19.58 -14.29
CA LYS A 66 -2.32 18.95 -13.05
C LYS A 66 -3.53 18.45 -12.28
N VAL A 67 -3.37 17.33 -11.59
CA VAL A 67 -4.34 16.79 -10.62
C VAL A 67 -3.66 16.59 -9.28
N THR A 68 -4.30 17.04 -8.21
CA THR A 68 -3.82 16.88 -6.83
C THR A 68 -4.52 15.70 -6.17
N VAL A 69 -3.74 14.69 -5.73
CA VAL A 69 -4.26 13.45 -5.17
C VAL A 69 -3.77 13.26 -3.73
N TYR A 70 -4.70 13.10 -2.80
CA TYR A 70 -4.39 12.74 -1.41
C TYR A 70 -4.60 11.24 -1.22
N MET A 71 -3.57 10.53 -0.73
CA MET A 71 -3.64 9.07 -0.63
C MET A 71 -2.82 8.48 0.54
N PRO A 72 -3.35 7.45 1.24
CA PRO A 72 -2.67 6.76 2.33
C PRO A 72 -1.84 5.57 1.85
N SER A 73 -1.52 5.51 0.56
CA SER A 73 -0.80 4.40 -0.04
C SER A 73 0.69 4.44 0.30
N PRO A 74 1.37 3.27 0.39
CA PRO A 74 2.82 3.25 0.44
C PRO A 74 3.44 4.02 -0.73
N ALA A 75 4.51 4.79 -0.48
CA ALA A 75 5.12 5.68 -1.46
C ALA A 75 5.39 4.99 -2.82
N GLY A 76 5.96 3.79 -2.80
CA GLY A 76 6.25 3.08 -4.06
C GLY A 76 5.02 2.66 -4.87
N LEU A 77 3.85 2.52 -4.27
CA LEU A 77 2.59 2.28 -4.99
C LEU A 77 2.02 3.59 -5.51
N ALA A 78 2.02 4.63 -4.68
CA ALA A 78 1.54 5.95 -5.04
C ALA A 78 2.30 6.51 -6.24
N ASP A 79 3.63 6.43 -6.21
CA ASP A 79 4.49 6.90 -7.31
C ASP A 79 4.20 6.15 -8.62
N LYS A 80 4.06 4.83 -8.57
CA LYS A 80 3.73 4.04 -9.77
C LYS A 80 2.34 4.35 -10.34
N LEU A 81 1.36 4.64 -9.49
CA LEU A 81 0.03 5.05 -9.95
C LEU A 81 0.10 6.42 -10.64
N ALA A 82 0.82 7.37 -10.06
CA ALA A 82 1.02 8.69 -10.65
C ALA A 82 1.78 8.62 -11.97
N GLU A 83 2.89 7.88 -12.03
CA GLU A 83 3.65 7.67 -13.27
C GLU A 83 2.79 7.05 -14.38
N ALA A 84 2.03 6.00 -14.06
CA ALA A 84 1.17 5.33 -15.02
C ALA A 84 0.02 6.24 -15.52
N PHE A 85 -0.56 7.05 -14.63
CA PHE A 85 -1.58 8.02 -15.00
C PHE A 85 -1.02 9.11 -15.90
N THR A 86 0.11 9.72 -15.53
CA THR A 86 0.77 10.76 -16.33
C THR A 86 1.21 10.21 -17.69
N ALA A 87 1.78 9.00 -17.73
CA ALA A 87 2.19 8.37 -18.99
C ALA A 87 1.01 8.14 -19.95
N LYS A 88 -0.18 7.83 -19.40
CA LYS A 88 -1.39 7.56 -20.18
C LYS A 88 -2.12 8.83 -20.62
N THR A 89 -2.08 9.90 -19.81
CA THR A 89 -2.96 11.07 -19.99
C THR A 89 -2.21 12.33 -20.35
N GLY A 90 -0.91 12.43 -20.04
CA GLY A 90 -0.13 13.67 -20.12
C GLY A 90 -0.36 14.64 -18.95
N VAL A 91 -1.27 14.31 -18.01
CA VAL A 91 -1.58 15.15 -16.85
C VAL A 91 -0.57 14.88 -15.74
N GLU A 92 -0.01 15.92 -15.15
CA GLU A 92 0.87 15.83 -13.99
C GLU A 92 0.09 15.47 -12.72
N VAL A 93 0.65 14.60 -11.88
CA VAL A 93 0.04 14.23 -10.60
C VAL A 93 0.85 14.82 -9.45
N GLU A 94 0.26 15.74 -8.71
CA GLU A 94 0.77 16.17 -7.41
C GLU A 94 0.19 15.29 -6.30
N GLN A 95 1.05 14.76 -5.42
CA GLN A 95 0.62 13.83 -4.38
C GLN A 95 0.82 14.41 -2.99
N PHE A 96 -0.16 14.20 -2.11
CA PHE A 96 0.05 14.22 -0.68
C PHE A 96 -0.13 12.81 -0.13
N GLN A 97 0.93 12.28 0.48
CA GLN A 97 0.92 10.96 1.08
C GLN A 97 0.91 11.10 2.60
N GLY A 98 -0.03 10.44 3.24
CA GLY A 98 -0.19 10.46 4.69
C GLY A 98 -1.03 9.28 5.16
N THR A 99 -1.27 9.17 6.45
CA THR A 99 -2.27 8.24 6.99
C THR A 99 -3.68 8.74 6.66
N THR A 100 -4.69 7.87 6.71
CA THR A 100 -6.08 8.29 6.51
C THR A 100 -6.45 9.45 7.45
N GLY A 101 -6.06 9.39 8.73
CA GLY A 101 -6.33 10.46 9.68
C GLY A 101 -5.65 11.79 9.31
N GLU A 102 -4.40 11.76 8.83
CA GLU A 102 -3.70 12.98 8.37
C GLU A 102 -4.36 13.58 7.13
N ILE A 103 -4.84 12.74 6.21
CA ILE A 103 -5.57 13.19 5.03
C ILE A 103 -6.88 13.86 5.44
N LEU A 104 -7.68 13.22 6.30
CA LEU A 104 -8.95 13.79 6.78
C LEU A 104 -8.74 15.11 7.52
N ALA A 105 -7.74 15.19 8.40
CA ALA A 105 -7.40 16.42 9.11
C ALA A 105 -6.97 17.56 8.15
N ARG A 106 -6.24 17.21 7.08
CA ARG A 106 -5.84 18.15 6.06
C ARG A 106 -7.03 18.65 5.24
N LEU A 107 -7.92 17.77 4.81
CA LEU A 107 -9.14 18.13 4.11
C LEU A 107 -10.02 19.07 4.93
N GLU A 108 -10.14 18.82 6.25
CA GLU A 108 -10.84 19.68 7.16
C GLU A 108 -10.19 21.08 7.23
N ALA A 109 -8.88 21.15 7.34
CA ALA A 109 -8.13 22.42 7.36
C ALA A 109 -8.24 23.20 6.04
N GLU A 110 -8.40 22.52 4.91
CA GLU A 110 -8.52 23.10 3.57
C GLU A 110 -9.97 23.33 3.14
N GLN A 111 -10.97 23.04 3.97
CA GLN A 111 -12.39 23.10 3.61
C GLN A 111 -12.82 24.44 3.00
N ALA A 112 -12.25 25.54 3.46
CA ALA A 112 -12.55 26.89 2.91
C ALA A 112 -11.95 27.13 1.52
N ASN A 113 -10.87 26.43 1.18
CA ASN A 113 -10.17 26.50 -0.10
C ASN A 113 -9.64 25.08 -0.44
N PRO A 114 -10.49 24.23 -1.01
CA PRO A 114 -10.12 22.86 -1.33
C PRO A 114 -8.94 22.80 -2.29
N VAL A 115 -7.98 21.92 -2.02
CA VAL A 115 -6.77 21.70 -2.83
C VAL A 115 -6.78 20.35 -3.52
N ALA A 116 -7.33 19.33 -2.85
CA ALA A 116 -7.40 17.99 -3.42
C ALA A 116 -8.47 17.89 -4.51
N ASP A 117 -8.11 17.39 -5.67
CA ASP A 117 -9.03 17.02 -6.73
C ASP A 117 -9.54 15.58 -6.55
N VAL A 118 -8.67 14.70 -6.04
CA VAL A 118 -8.99 13.29 -5.81
C VAL A 118 -8.49 12.87 -4.43
N VAL A 119 -9.35 12.16 -3.70
CA VAL A 119 -9.01 11.60 -2.39
C VAL A 119 -9.13 10.09 -2.44
N ILE A 120 -8.07 9.40 -2.03
CA ILE A 120 -8.06 7.96 -1.82
C ILE A 120 -8.06 7.73 -0.31
N LEU A 121 -8.91 6.85 0.17
CA LEU A 121 -9.01 6.49 1.59
C LEU A 121 -8.90 4.98 1.75
N ALA A 122 -8.41 4.54 2.89
CA ALA A 122 -8.37 3.11 3.24
C ALA A 122 -9.68 2.62 3.89
N SER A 123 -10.63 3.52 4.09
CA SER A 123 -11.90 3.25 4.77
C SER A 123 -13.07 3.69 3.89
N TRP A 124 -13.99 2.77 3.65
CA TRP A 124 -15.25 3.05 2.96
C TRP A 124 -16.17 3.93 3.82
N SER A 125 -16.17 3.72 5.14
CA SER A 125 -17.00 4.49 6.07
C SER A 125 -16.62 5.97 6.13
N ASP A 126 -15.33 6.31 6.02
CA ASP A 126 -14.88 7.69 5.93
C ASP A 126 -15.37 8.37 4.64
N GLY A 127 -15.34 7.65 3.51
CA GLY A 127 -15.91 8.13 2.26
C GLY A 127 -17.42 8.39 2.35
N LEU A 128 -18.17 7.50 3.02
CA LEU A 128 -19.60 7.72 3.27
C LEU A 128 -19.86 8.94 4.15
N SER A 129 -19.00 9.22 5.13
CA SER A 129 -19.10 10.43 5.95
C SER A 129 -18.86 11.68 5.11
N MET A 130 -17.82 11.71 4.28
CA MET A 130 -17.54 12.82 3.36
C MET A 130 -18.71 13.07 2.39
N LYS A 131 -19.34 11.99 1.90
CA LYS A 131 -20.54 12.08 1.07
C LYS A 131 -21.70 12.72 1.82
N ALA A 132 -21.97 12.27 3.05
CA ALA A 132 -23.05 12.81 3.89
C ALA A 132 -22.85 14.30 4.20
N ASP A 133 -21.61 14.74 4.31
CA ASP A 133 -21.22 16.15 4.52
C ASP A 133 -21.20 16.98 3.23
N GLY A 134 -21.54 16.37 2.07
CA GLY A 134 -21.59 17.06 0.77
C GLY A 134 -20.22 17.46 0.23
N GLN A 135 -19.15 16.77 0.62
CA GLN A 135 -17.77 17.05 0.20
C GLN A 135 -17.36 16.37 -1.10
N LEU A 136 -18.22 15.49 -1.65
CA LEU A 136 -17.91 14.69 -2.82
C LEU A 136 -18.82 15.05 -3.99
N GLU A 137 -18.26 15.11 -5.18
CA GLU A 137 -19.02 15.27 -6.42
C GLU A 137 -19.29 13.92 -7.10
N SER A 138 -20.41 13.84 -7.80
CA SER A 138 -20.76 12.67 -8.62
C SER A 138 -19.91 12.66 -9.89
N TYR A 139 -19.28 11.53 -10.17
CA TYR A 139 -18.44 11.33 -11.36
C TYR A 139 -18.59 9.88 -11.85
N THR A 140 -18.63 9.67 -13.15
CA THR A 140 -18.65 8.33 -13.74
C THR A 140 -17.35 8.10 -14.52
N PRO A 141 -16.42 7.29 -14.01
CA PRO A 141 -15.19 6.96 -14.73
C PRO A 141 -15.48 6.23 -16.04
N ALA A 142 -14.68 6.47 -17.08
CA ALA A 142 -14.86 5.85 -18.39
C ALA A 142 -14.82 4.29 -18.36
N ASN A 143 -14.24 3.70 -17.31
CA ASN A 143 -14.16 2.25 -17.10
C ASN A 143 -14.96 1.77 -15.87
N ALA A 144 -16.00 2.50 -15.48
CA ALA A 144 -16.86 2.13 -14.36
C ALA A 144 -17.51 0.73 -14.54
N ASP A 145 -17.76 0.33 -15.79
CA ASP A 145 -18.26 -1.00 -16.15
C ASP A 145 -17.32 -2.15 -15.77
N LYS A 146 -16.04 -1.86 -15.55
CA LYS A 146 -15.01 -2.82 -15.12
C LYS A 146 -14.87 -2.92 -13.60
N VAL A 147 -15.49 -2.02 -12.87
CA VAL A 147 -15.50 -2.02 -11.40
C VAL A 147 -16.62 -2.95 -10.93
N ASN A 148 -16.36 -3.70 -9.84
CA ASN A 148 -17.42 -4.51 -9.23
C ASN A 148 -18.60 -3.59 -8.84
N ALA A 149 -19.81 -3.95 -9.26
CA ALA A 149 -21.02 -3.14 -9.03
C ALA A 149 -21.26 -2.81 -7.54
N GLY A 150 -20.87 -3.71 -6.63
CA GLY A 150 -20.94 -3.46 -5.18
C GLY A 150 -19.88 -2.49 -4.63
N TRP A 151 -18.96 -2.03 -5.46
CA TRP A 151 -17.88 -1.10 -5.10
C TRP A 151 -18.11 0.31 -5.63
N ILE A 152 -19.29 0.58 -6.16
CA ILE A 152 -19.70 1.91 -6.60
C ILE A 152 -20.92 2.28 -5.77
N ASP A 153 -20.90 3.46 -5.16
CA ASP A 153 -22.07 3.93 -4.45
C ASP A 153 -23.18 4.39 -5.41
N ALA A 154 -24.42 4.44 -4.90
CA ALA A 154 -25.61 4.68 -5.74
C ALA A 154 -25.59 6.04 -6.47
N ASP A 155 -24.87 7.02 -5.94
CA ASP A 155 -24.80 8.38 -6.49
C ASP A 155 -23.51 8.62 -7.30
N ASN A 156 -22.69 7.59 -7.50
CA ASN A 156 -21.38 7.66 -8.17
C ASN A 156 -20.42 8.69 -7.55
N THR A 157 -20.39 8.77 -6.23
CA THR A 157 -19.48 9.65 -5.50
C THR A 157 -18.27 8.90 -4.91
N LEU A 158 -18.39 7.57 -4.77
CA LEU A 158 -17.38 6.68 -4.19
C LEU A 158 -17.13 5.48 -5.10
N PHE A 159 -15.86 5.15 -5.29
CA PHE A 159 -15.42 4.02 -6.10
C PHE A 159 -14.38 3.20 -5.35
N GLY A 160 -14.66 1.91 -5.12
CA GLY A 160 -13.66 0.97 -4.65
C GLY A 160 -12.75 0.55 -5.81
N TYR A 161 -11.46 0.79 -5.66
CA TYR A 161 -10.46 0.36 -6.65
C TYR A 161 -9.69 -0.89 -6.23
N SER A 162 -9.72 -1.21 -4.92
CA SER A 162 -9.12 -2.41 -4.35
C SER A 162 -9.86 -2.83 -3.09
N ALA A 163 -9.69 -4.09 -2.71
CA ALA A 163 -10.12 -4.60 -1.41
C ALA A 163 -8.93 -5.24 -0.71
N SER A 164 -8.84 -5.03 0.60
CA SER A 164 -7.82 -5.63 1.45
C SER A 164 -8.50 -6.45 2.55
N ALA A 165 -7.93 -7.60 2.87
CA ALA A 165 -8.32 -8.34 4.05
C ALA A 165 -7.47 -7.89 5.23
N VAL A 166 -8.11 -7.65 6.37
CA VAL A 166 -7.41 -7.47 7.63
C VAL A 166 -7.17 -8.84 8.24
N GLY A 167 -5.97 -9.08 8.70
CA GLY A 167 -5.56 -10.35 9.28
C GLY A 167 -4.64 -10.15 10.47
N VAL A 168 -4.26 -11.24 11.09
CA VAL A 168 -3.33 -11.26 12.21
C VAL A 168 -1.91 -11.50 11.69
N ILE A 169 -0.98 -10.69 12.13
CA ILE A 169 0.46 -10.89 11.98
C ILE A 169 1.00 -11.22 13.36
N TYR A 170 1.84 -12.25 13.47
CA TYR A 170 2.48 -12.57 14.75
C TYR A 170 3.98 -12.86 14.57
N ASN A 171 4.74 -12.58 15.62
CA ASN A 171 6.17 -12.82 15.66
C ASN A 171 6.43 -14.26 16.14
N THR A 172 6.92 -15.12 15.25
CA THR A 172 7.16 -16.54 15.54
C THR A 172 8.28 -16.78 16.57
N THR A 173 9.11 -15.79 16.85
CA THR A 173 10.12 -15.90 17.93
C THR A 173 9.55 -15.63 19.30
N VAL A 174 8.41 -14.91 19.38
CA VAL A 174 7.69 -14.58 20.61
C VAL A 174 6.54 -15.58 20.85
N ILE A 175 5.81 -15.88 19.78
CA ILE A 175 4.68 -16.80 19.78
C ILE A 175 4.95 -17.85 18.70
N PRO A 176 5.44 -19.05 19.07
CA PRO A 176 5.83 -20.08 18.10
C PRO A 176 4.68 -20.54 17.19
N GLU A 177 3.47 -20.57 17.73
CA GLU A 177 2.26 -20.97 17.01
C GLU A 177 1.06 -20.17 17.50
N LEU A 178 0.31 -19.60 16.57
CA LEU A 178 -0.93 -18.87 16.84
C LEU A 178 -2.08 -19.59 16.12
N ASN A 179 -2.90 -20.27 16.90
CA ASN A 179 -4.19 -20.80 16.46
C ASN A 179 -5.25 -19.86 17.04
N ALA A 180 -5.70 -18.90 16.25
CA ALA A 180 -6.50 -17.83 16.80
C ALA A 180 -7.84 -17.71 16.09
N ASP A 181 -8.89 -17.89 16.84
CA ASP A 181 -10.11 -17.12 16.67
C ASP A 181 -9.96 -15.77 17.41
N TRP A 182 -10.72 -14.74 16.99
CA TRP A 182 -10.66 -13.40 17.60
C TRP A 182 -10.86 -13.41 19.12
N SER A 183 -11.77 -14.26 19.63
CA SER A 183 -12.02 -14.43 21.06
C SER A 183 -10.84 -15.05 21.81
N GLU A 184 -10.08 -15.92 21.17
CA GLU A 184 -8.95 -16.61 21.79
C GLU A 184 -7.74 -15.69 22.03
N LEU A 185 -7.67 -14.56 21.33
CA LEU A 185 -6.64 -13.55 21.57
C LEU A 185 -6.74 -12.90 22.96
N ALA A 186 -7.87 -13.06 23.65
CA ALA A 186 -8.05 -12.66 25.04
C ALA A 186 -7.46 -13.64 26.08
N ASP A 187 -6.98 -14.80 25.65
CA ASP A 187 -6.35 -15.76 26.57
C ASP A 187 -5.17 -15.13 27.31
N ALA A 188 -5.05 -15.45 28.60
CA ALA A 188 -3.98 -14.95 29.46
C ALA A 188 -2.55 -15.24 28.95
N LYS A 189 -2.39 -16.26 28.09
CA LYS A 189 -1.11 -16.56 27.43
C LYS A 189 -0.65 -15.46 26.48
N TYR A 190 -1.59 -14.59 26.00
CA TYR A 190 -1.29 -13.45 25.12
C TYR A 190 -1.33 -12.10 25.85
N LYS A 191 -1.32 -12.14 27.20
CA LYS A 191 -1.33 -10.92 28.00
C LYS A 191 -0.18 -10.00 27.62
N ASP A 192 -0.50 -8.72 27.44
CA ASP A 192 0.42 -7.66 27.05
C ASP A 192 1.12 -7.87 25.69
N MET A 193 0.67 -8.82 24.86
CA MET A 193 1.31 -9.19 23.59
C MET A 193 0.64 -8.57 22.35
N ILE A 194 -0.54 -7.99 22.49
CA ILE A 194 -1.33 -7.50 21.35
C ILE A 194 -1.07 -6.02 21.11
N ALA A 195 -0.83 -5.66 19.86
CA ALA A 195 -0.85 -4.28 19.37
C ALA A 195 -1.86 -4.14 18.24
N ILE A 196 -2.56 -3.02 18.17
CA ILE A 196 -3.35 -2.62 17.00
C ILE A 196 -2.93 -1.21 16.56
N PRO A 197 -3.10 -0.86 15.28
CA PRO A 197 -2.95 0.52 14.86
C PRO A 197 -4.00 1.41 15.52
N ASP A 198 -3.68 2.69 15.67
CA ASP A 198 -4.60 3.71 16.13
C ASP A 198 -5.74 3.86 15.09
N PRO A 199 -7.00 3.60 15.45
CA PRO A 199 -8.13 3.70 14.51
C PRO A 199 -8.40 5.12 14.02
N GLU A 200 -7.93 6.16 14.73
CA GLU A 200 -8.01 7.54 14.26
C GLU A 200 -6.99 7.84 13.14
N LYS A 201 -5.93 7.04 13.05
CA LYS A 201 -4.88 7.17 12.02
C LYS A 201 -4.99 6.13 10.91
N SER A 202 -5.55 4.97 11.21
CA SER A 202 -5.68 3.84 10.29
C SER A 202 -7.14 3.58 9.94
N GLY A 203 -7.56 3.98 8.74
CA GLY A 203 -8.90 3.68 8.24
C GLY A 203 -9.20 2.18 8.19
N ALA A 204 -8.21 1.36 7.83
CA ALA A 204 -8.36 -0.11 7.83
C ALA A 204 -8.61 -0.67 9.25
N CYS A 205 -7.93 -0.13 10.26
CA CYS A 205 -8.17 -0.53 11.65
C CYS A 205 -9.56 -0.08 12.12
N LYS A 206 -9.98 1.14 11.78
CA LYS A 206 -11.32 1.66 12.08
C LYS A 206 -12.41 0.74 11.50
N ASP A 207 -12.32 0.42 10.20
CA ASP A 207 -13.30 -0.43 9.53
C ASP A 207 -13.28 -1.88 10.06
N PHE A 208 -12.10 -2.40 10.43
CA PHE A 208 -11.99 -3.70 11.09
C PHE A 208 -12.72 -3.73 12.44
N LEU A 209 -12.46 -2.76 13.31
CA LEU A 209 -13.11 -2.69 14.62
C LEU A 209 -14.62 -2.48 14.49
N ALA A 210 -15.06 -1.60 13.59
CA ALA A 210 -16.47 -1.42 13.28
C ALA A 210 -17.10 -2.72 12.76
N GLY A 211 -16.42 -3.43 11.86
CA GLY A 211 -16.86 -4.72 11.34
C GLY A 211 -16.93 -5.82 12.40
N LEU A 212 -15.99 -5.83 13.34
CA LEU A 212 -16.02 -6.78 14.45
C LEU A 212 -17.25 -6.54 15.34
N VAL A 213 -17.53 -5.27 15.69
CA VAL A 213 -18.66 -4.89 16.54
C VAL A 213 -20.01 -5.15 15.85
N THR A 214 -20.12 -4.85 14.55
CA THR A 214 -21.39 -4.98 13.83
C THR A 214 -21.61 -6.36 13.23
N GLY A 215 -20.54 -7.08 12.94
CA GLY A 215 -20.56 -8.37 12.25
C GLY A 215 -20.53 -9.59 13.16
N THR A 216 -20.24 -9.42 14.46
CA THR A 216 -20.21 -10.52 15.43
C THR A 216 -21.08 -10.19 16.65
N ALA A 217 -21.78 -11.22 17.20
CA ALA A 217 -22.68 -11.02 18.33
C ALA A 217 -21.95 -10.49 19.59
N ASP A 218 -20.66 -10.84 19.74
CA ASP A 218 -19.86 -10.55 20.93
C ASP A 218 -18.70 -9.59 20.63
N GLY A 219 -18.76 -8.83 19.51
CA GLY A 219 -17.63 -8.00 19.04
C GLY A 219 -17.14 -6.97 20.04
N GLU A 220 -18.04 -6.28 20.73
CA GLU A 220 -17.67 -5.34 21.80
C GLU A 220 -17.01 -6.06 22.98
N ALA A 221 -17.54 -7.21 23.40
CA ALA A 221 -16.97 -7.99 24.48
C ALA A 221 -15.58 -8.54 24.11
N ILE A 222 -15.37 -8.93 22.86
CA ILE A 222 -14.06 -9.35 22.35
C ILE A 222 -13.07 -8.19 22.44
N MET A 223 -13.43 -7.00 21.95
CA MET A 223 -12.56 -5.83 22.00
C MET A 223 -12.23 -5.42 23.44
N GLN A 224 -13.23 -5.45 24.34
CA GLN A 224 -13.02 -5.17 25.76
C GLN A 224 -12.06 -6.19 26.39
N SER A 225 -12.20 -7.47 26.05
CA SER A 225 -11.31 -8.52 26.55
C SER A 225 -9.86 -8.36 26.10
N TRP A 226 -9.61 -7.87 24.88
CA TRP A 226 -8.26 -7.51 24.43
C TRP A 226 -7.70 -6.33 25.20
N ALA A 227 -8.52 -5.30 25.46
CA ALA A 227 -8.13 -4.15 26.28
C ALA A 227 -7.75 -4.58 27.71
N ASP A 228 -8.58 -5.41 28.33
CA ASP A 228 -8.34 -5.96 29.67
C ASP A 228 -7.09 -6.87 29.71
N ASN A 229 -6.76 -7.49 28.59
CA ASN A 229 -5.56 -8.32 28.41
C ASN A 229 -4.29 -7.51 28.06
N GLY A 230 -4.36 -6.17 28.10
CA GLY A 230 -3.21 -5.30 27.91
C GLY A 230 -2.87 -5.00 26.45
N LEU A 231 -3.90 -4.96 25.58
CA LEU A 231 -3.75 -4.46 24.20
C LEU A 231 -3.15 -3.05 24.21
N THR A 232 -2.26 -2.76 23.28
CA THR A 232 -1.63 -1.45 23.11
C THR A 232 -1.91 -0.85 21.73
N VAL A 233 -1.88 0.47 21.67
CA VAL A 233 -2.07 1.27 20.46
C VAL A 233 -0.85 2.16 20.25
N PRO A 234 0.26 1.63 19.67
CA PRO A 234 1.52 2.36 19.59
C PRO A 234 1.50 3.51 18.55
N GLY A 235 0.52 3.59 17.70
CA GLY A 235 0.37 4.62 16.68
C GLY A 235 -0.22 4.09 15.37
N ALA A 236 0.15 4.70 14.24
CA ALA A 236 -0.31 4.24 12.93
C ALA A 236 0.25 2.85 12.55
N ASN A 237 -0.17 2.29 11.41
CA ASN A 237 0.18 0.93 10.95
C ASN A 237 1.67 0.61 11.09
N LYS A 238 2.56 1.54 10.75
CA LYS A 238 4.01 1.34 10.82
C LYS A 238 4.47 1.08 12.25
N ALA A 239 4.04 1.90 13.20
CA ALA A 239 4.43 1.77 14.60
C ALA A 239 3.92 0.46 15.22
N ALA A 240 2.68 0.05 14.89
CA ALA A 240 2.13 -1.22 15.34
C ALA A 240 2.89 -2.42 14.74
N LEU A 241 3.28 -2.35 13.47
CA LEU A 241 4.09 -3.36 12.82
C LEU A 241 5.52 -3.44 13.43
N GLU A 242 6.13 -2.29 13.71
CA GLU A 242 7.45 -2.23 14.34
C GLU A 242 7.44 -2.89 15.73
N ALA A 243 6.40 -2.66 16.55
CA ALA A 243 6.27 -3.27 17.86
C ALA A 243 6.29 -4.82 17.78
N VAL A 244 5.67 -5.39 16.72
CA VAL A 244 5.65 -6.85 16.53
C VAL A 244 6.93 -7.35 15.88
N THR A 245 7.47 -6.66 14.88
CA THR A 245 8.68 -7.13 14.19
C THR A 245 9.93 -7.07 15.09
N THR A 246 9.97 -6.14 16.03
CA THR A 246 11.06 -6.05 17.04
C THR A 246 10.89 -7.05 18.20
N GLY A 247 9.73 -7.69 18.33
CA GLY A 247 9.43 -8.59 19.44
C GLY A 247 8.99 -7.88 20.73
N GLU A 248 8.74 -6.59 20.71
CA GLU A 248 8.12 -5.85 21.83
C GLU A 248 6.70 -6.35 22.09
N LYS A 249 5.98 -6.64 20.99
CA LYS A 249 4.68 -7.28 20.98
C LYS A 249 4.74 -8.59 20.18
N GLY A 250 3.83 -9.49 20.47
CA GLY A 250 3.76 -10.76 19.78
C GLY A 250 2.77 -10.79 18.61
N ILE A 251 1.72 -9.96 18.66
CA ILE A 251 0.55 -10.01 17.77
C ILE A 251 0.16 -8.62 17.32
N LEU A 252 -0.07 -8.47 16.01
CA LEU A 252 -0.66 -7.30 15.36
C LEU A 252 -1.97 -7.71 14.73
#